data_583ce749aa4b0df49157cf0a50a780a8
#
_entry.id   583ce749aa4b0df49157cf0a50a780a8
#
_cell.length_a   1.000
_cell.length_b   1.000
_cell.length_c   1.000
_cell.angle_alpha   90.00
_cell.angle_beta   90.00
_cell.angle_gamma   90.00
#
_symmetry.space_group_name_H-M   'P 1'
#
loop_
_entity.id
_entity.type
_entity.pdbx_description
1 polymer ?
#
loop_
_entity_poly.entity_id
_entity_poly.type
_entity_poly.pdbx_seq_one_letter_code
_entity_poly.pdbx_strand_id
1 'polypeptide(L)'
;DCLEARDLVSRIPFFKALFLAPNSPWLALIGETWGEHLVEIERYTFPRPTFDVEWLRRLVSSLPKGFRVAPIDMPLAQRIISAQEVPILEDHLRQFGSVAAFMQHGFGFCVLERDEIVALISTYAVSRTGVEIQISTHPDYRRRGLATVLGATFILHCLERGLDPHWDAANEASCRLAEKLGYAGYTPYPVWLLVDEE
;
A
#
# COMPACT_ATOMS: atom_id res chain seq x y z
N ASP A 1 -5.19 -5.28 -30.68
CA ASP A 1 -5.99 -6.39 -31.21
C ASP A 1 -6.78 -7.05 -30.07
N CYS A 2 -8.07 -7.36 -30.29
CA CYS A 2 -8.94 -7.91 -29.24
C CYS A 2 -8.47 -9.31 -28.76
N LEU A 3 -7.84 -10.08 -29.64
CA LEU A 3 -7.30 -11.41 -29.32
C LEU A 3 -6.07 -11.33 -28.40
N GLU A 4 -5.16 -10.40 -28.65
CA GLU A 4 -3.99 -10.17 -27.79
C GLU A 4 -4.38 -9.67 -26.40
N ALA A 5 -5.41 -8.81 -26.32
CA ALA A 5 -5.93 -8.32 -25.06
C ALA A 5 -6.58 -9.44 -24.23
N ARG A 6 -7.34 -10.36 -24.87
CA ARG A 6 -7.93 -11.55 -24.21
C ARG A 6 -6.85 -12.49 -23.68
N ASP A 7 -5.82 -12.77 -24.51
CA ASP A 7 -4.69 -13.60 -24.10
C ASP A 7 -3.94 -12.97 -22.91
N LEU A 8 -3.76 -11.65 -22.91
CA LEU A 8 -3.14 -10.93 -21.79
C LEU A 8 -3.96 -11.08 -20.50
N VAL A 9 -5.27 -10.82 -20.56
CA VAL A 9 -6.16 -10.92 -19.38
C VAL A 9 -6.22 -12.35 -18.85
N SER A 10 -6.29 -13.36 -19.72
CA SER A 10 -6.33 -14.77 -19.31
C SER A 10 -5.05 -15.27 -18.65
N ARG A 11 -3.93 -14.60 -18.84
CA ARG A 11 -2.62 -14.92 -18.20
C ARG A 11 -2.42 -14.26 -16.85
N ILE A 12 -3.31 -13.36 -16.44
CA ILE A 12 -3.25 -12.78 -15.09
C ILE A 12 -3.46 -13.91 -14.09
N PRO A 13 -2.51 -14.14 -13.17
CA PRO A 13 -2.68 -15.21 -12.20
C PRO A 13 -3.90 -14.94 -11.33
N PHE A 14 -4.69 -15.99 -11.10
CA PHE A 14 -5.87 -15.96 -10.24
C PHE A 14 -5.42 -15.74 -8.79
N PHE A 15 -5.15 -14.49 -8.42
CA PHE A 15 -4.69 -14.13 -7.07
C PHE A 15 -4.93 -12.65 -6.81
N LYS A 16 -5.89 -12.34 -5.94
CA LYS A 16 -6.19 -10.98 -5.40
C LYS A 16 -5.79 -9.80 -6.32
N ALA A 17 -6.11 -9.90 -7.61
CA ALA A 17 -5.80 -8.83 -8.55
C ALA A 17 -6.84 -7.72 -8.41
N LEU A 18 -6.38 -6.48 -8.40
CA LEU A 18 -7.22 -5.28 -8.48
C LEU A 18 -7.18 -4.76 -9.91
N PHE A 19 -8.35 -4.68 -10.55
CA PHE A 19 -8.48 -4.12 -11.87
C PHE A 19 -8.99 -2.70 -11.80
N LEU A 20 -8.17 -1.77 -12.28
CA LEU A 20 -8.59 -0.43 -12.64
C LEU A 20 -8.87 -0.41 -14.14
N ALA A 21 -10.14 -0.44 -14.51
CA ALA A 21 -10.56 -0.37 -15.90
C ALA A 21 -11.15 1.02 -16.16
N PRO A 22 -10.35 1.99 -16.63
CA PRO A 22 -10.80 3.37 -16.81
C PRO A 22 -11.79 3.55 -17.95
N ASN A 23 -12.02 2.50 -18.74
CA ASN A 23 -12.97 2.52 -19.85
C ASN A 23 -13.66 1.17 -20.04
N SER A 24 -14.85 1.25 -20.61
CA SER A 24 -15.75 0.11 -20.82
C SER A 24 -15.21 -1.08 -21.62
N PRO A 25 -14.35 -0.94 -22.66
CA PRO A 25 -13.84 -2.09 -23.38
C PRO A 25 -12.98 -3.04 -22.53
N TRP A 26 -12.11 -2.51 -21.68
CA TRP A 26 -11.29 -3.33 -20.78
C TRP A 26 -12.12 -3.99 -19.70
N LEU A 27 -13.08 -3.26 -19.12
CA LEU A 27 -13.97 -3.83 -18.10
C LEU A 27 -14.85 -4.94 -18.69
N ALA A 28 -15.37 -4.77 -19.90
CA ALA A 28 -16.13 -5.83 -20.59
C ALA A 28 -15.27 -7.08 -20.78
N LEU A 29 -14.03 -6.93 -21.23
CA LEU A 29 -13.11 -8.05 -21.44
C LEU A 29 -12.74 -8.77 -20.13
N ILE A 30 -12.49 -8.02 -19.06
CA ILE A 30 -12.22 -8.56 -17.73
C ILE A 30 -13.45 -9.33 -17.24
N GLY A 31 -14.65 -8.75 -17.38
CA GLY A 31 -15.92 -9.38 -17.01
C GLY A 31 -16.23 -10.65 -17.82
N GLU A 32 -15.92 -10.67 -19.13
CA GLU A 32 -16.05 -11.88 -19.96
C GLU A 32 -15.09 -13.00 -19.53
N THR A 33 -13.91 -12.64 -19.00
CA THR A 33 -12.88 -13.63 -18.62
C THR A 33 -13.08 -14.15 -17.21
N TRP A 34 -13.44 -13.28 -16.26
CA TRP A 34 -13.42 -13.59 -14.83
C TRP A 34 -14.81 -13.49 -14.16
N GLY A 35 -15.81 -12.93 -14.84
CA GLY A 35 -17.24 -12.91 -14.49
C GLY A 35 -17.57 -12.96 -13.00
N GLU A 36 -18.01 -14.12 -12.55
CA GLU A 36 -18.47 -14.38 -11.16
C GLU A 36 -17.39 -14.24 -10.09
N HIS A 37 -16.11 -14.26 -10.48
CA HIS A 37 -14.99 -14.07 -9.57
C HIS A 37 -14.63 -12.58 -9.33
N LEU A 38 -15.36 -11.66 -9.98
CA LEU A 38 -15.12 -10.21 -9.83
C LEU A 38 -16.11 -9.60 -8.84
N VAL A 39 -15.56 -8.96 -7.82
CA VAL A 39 -16.34 -8.16 -6.86
C VAL A 39 -15.98 -6.69 -7.06
N GLU A 40 -17.00 -5.86 -7.33
CA GLU A 40 -16.82 -4.41 -7.34
C GLU A 40 -16.68 -3.90 -5.92
N ILE A 41 -15.60 -3.16 -5.65
CA ILE A 41 -15.35 -2.51 -4.38
C ILE A 41 -15.08 -1.02 -4.60
N GLU A 42 -15.35 -0.19 -3.61
CA GLU A 42 -15.04 1.23 -3.63
C GLU A 42 -13.68 1.48 -3.01
N ARG A 43 -12.88 2.30 -3.68
CA ARG A 43 -11.63 2.86 -3.15
C ARG A 43 -11.65 4.38 -3.27
N TYR A 44 -10.68 5.04 -2.67
CA TYR A 44 -10.65 6.50 -2.58
C TYR A 44 -9.28 7.01 -3.01
N THR A 45 -9.26 7.81 -4.07
CA THR A 45 -8.05 8.48 -4.54
C THR A 45 -7.98 9.91 -4.03
N PHE A 46 -6.77 10.40 -3.82
CA PHE A 46 -6.50 11.78 -3.38
C PHE A 46 -5.78 12.55 -4.48
N PRO A 47 -6.11 13.84 -4.67
CA PRO A 47 -5.29 14.71 -5.49
C PRO A 47 -3.92 14.88 -4.83
N ARG A 48 -2.92 15.23 -5.63
CA ARG A 48 -1.55 15.46 -5.14
C ARG A 48 -1.54 16.56 -4.08
N PRO A 49 -1.10 16.27 -2.85
CA PRO A 49 -1.10 17.25 -1.77
C PRO A 49 0.13 18.16 -1.80
N THR A 50 0.02 19.29 -1.10
CA THR A 50 1.18 20.06 -0.65
C THR A 50 1.37 19.81 0.85
N PHE A 51 2.46 19.16 1.23
CA PHE A 51 2.69 18.75 2.61
C PHE A 51 3.28 19.87 3.47
N ASP A 52 2.77 20.00 4.69
CA ASP A 52 3.44 20.74 5.77
C ASP A 52 4.52 19.84 6.41
N VAL A 53 5.77 20.09 6.04
CA VAL A 53 6.93 19.32 6.51
C VAL A 53 7.09 19.41 8.03
N GLU A 54 6.82 20.58 8.64
CA GLU A 54 6.92 20.76 10.08
C GLU A 54 5.82 19.97 10.83
N TRP A 55 4.62 19.91 10.26
CA TRP A 55 3.56 19.07 10.78
C TRP A 55 3.97 17.59 10.73
N LEU A 56 4.49 17.10 9.60
CA LEU A 56 4.95 15.72 9.47
C LEU A 56 6.06 15.39 10.48
N ARG A 57 7.02 16.27 10.69
CA ARG A 57 8.07 16.10 11.71
C ARG A 57 7.51 16.00 13.13
N ARG A 58 6.50 16.80 13.46
CA ARG A 58 5.79 16.69 14.75
C ARG A 58 5.11 15.34 14.90
N LEU A 59 4.48 14.84 13.83
CA LEU A 59 3.86 13.50 13.84
C LEU A 59 4.90 12.41 14.07
N VAL A 60 6.05 12.46 13.41
CA VAL A 60 7.16 11.51 13.65
C VAL A 60 7.61 11.55 15.11
N SER A 61 7.73 12.74 15.68
CA SER A 61 8.15 12.92 17.08
C SER A 61 7.10 12.42 18.11
N SER A 62 5.89 12.13 17.68
CA SER A 62 4.80 11.64 18.55
C SER A 62 4.82 10.13 18.80
N LEU A 63 5.87 9.42 18.37
CA LEU A 63 6.00 7.97 18.58
C LEU A 63 5.90 7.64 20.07
N PRO A 64 4.98 6.76 20.49
CA PRO A 64 4.85 6.40 21.91
C PRO A 64 6.09 5.69 22.45
N LYS A 65 6.32 5.83 23.77
CA LYS A 65 7.43 5.13 24.44
C LYS A 65 7.28 3.62 24.29
N GLY A 66 8.42 2.93 24.15
CA GLY A 66 8.48 1.48 23.97
C GLY A 66 8.46 1.01 22.52
N PHE A 67 8.20 1.94 21.58
CA PHE A 67 8.25 1.67 20.14
C PHE A 67 9.47 2.33 19.50
N ARG A 68 9.95 1.74 18.40
CA ARG A 68 10.96 2.35 17.53
C ARG A 68 10.59 2.20 16.07
N VAL A 69 10.88 3.20 15.28
CA VAL A 69 10.81 3.11 13.81
C VAL A 69 12.15 2.63 13.28
N ALA A 70 12.11 1.69 12.36
CA ALA A 70 13.29 1.20 11.66
C ALA A 70 13.02 1.12 10.15
N PRO A 71 13.99 1.47 9.29
CA PRO A 71 13.89 1.19 7.87
C PRO A 71 13.87 -0.32 7.64
N ILE A 72 13.16 -0.77 6.61
CA ILE A 72 13.17 -2.18 6.20
C ILE A 72 14.51 -2.46 5.53
N ASP A 73 15.40 -3.09 6.27
CA ASP A 73 16.68 -3.62 5.77
C ASP A 73 16.52 -5.08 5.28
N MET A 74 17.59 -5.66 4.80
CA MET A 74 17.60 -7.05 4.29
C MET A 74 17.07 -8.06 5.33
N PRO A 75 17.51 -8.08 6.60
CA PRO A 75 16.99 -8.96 7.64
C PRO A 75 15.49 -8.77 7.90
N LEU A 76 15.01 -7.53 8.00
CA LEU A 76 13.58 -7.25 8.19
C LEU A 76 12.76 -7.66 6.96
N ALA A 77 13.24 -7.39 5.74
CA ALA A 77 12.57 -7.81 4.52
C ALA A 77 12.44 -9.34 4.43
N GLN A 78 13.49 -10.09 4.80
CA GLN A 78 13.45 -11.55 4.88
C GLN A 78 12.41 -12.04 5.90
N ARG A 79 12.36 -11.42 7.09
CA ARG A 79 11.33 -11.73 8.10
C ARG A 79 9.92 -11.48 7.58
N ILE A 80 9.68 -10.34 6.94
CA ILE A 80 8.37 -9.97 6.40
C ILE A 80 7.90 -11.01 5.37
N ILE A 81 8.77 -11.37 4.43
CA ILE A 81 8.41 -12.35 3.38
C ILE A 81 8.24 -13.77 3.95
N SER A 82 9.01 -14.13 4.98
CA SER A 82 8.92 -15.47 5.60
C SER A 82 7.74 -15.60 6.57
N ALA A 83 7.23 -14.50 7.09
CA ALA A 83 6.15 -14.49 8.09
C ALA A 83 4.75 -14.38 7.44
N GLN A 84 4.47 -15.20 6.42
CA GLN A 84 3.23 -15.16 5.63
C GLN A 84 1.96 -15.44 6.43
N GLU A 85 2.09 -16.10 7.58
CA GLU A 85 0.97 -16.41 8.48
C GLU A 85 0.59 -15.22 9.38
N VAL A 86 1.40 -14.14 9.39
CA VAL A 86 1.09 -12.93 10.15
C VAL A 86 0.27 -11.99 9.26
N PRO A 87 -1.03 -11.79 9.53
CA PRO A 87 -1.94 -11.08 8.62
C PRO A 87 -1.47 -9.68 8.19
N ILE A 88 -0.71 -8.98 9.04
CA ILE A 88 -0.20 -7.63 8.70
C ILE A 88 0.99 -7.67 7.73
N LEU A 89 1.64 -8.82 7.56
CA LEU A 89 2.84 -8.99 6.73
C LEU A 89 2.53 -9.67 5.41
N GLU A 90 1.38 -10.34 5.31
CA GLU A 90 1.00 -11.26 4.24
C GLU A 90 1.17 -10.68 2.83
N ASP A 91 0.74 -9.47 2.61
CA ASP A 91 0.73 -8.85 1.28
C ASP A 91 1.91 -7.88 1.04
N HIS A 92 2.74 -7.62 2.06
CA HIS A 92 3.86 -6.69 1.91
C HIS A 92 5.04 -7.33 1.18
N LEU A 93 5.66 -6.55 0.30
CA LEU A 93 6.85 -6.85 -0.49
C LEU A 93 6.66 -7.91 -1.60
N ARG A 94 5.56 -8.66 -1.65
CA ARG A 94 5.33 -9.75 -2.63
C ARG A 94 5.31 -9.27 -4.07
N GLN A 95 4.80 -8.07 -4.33
CA GLN A 95 4.73 -7.47 -5.66
C GLN A 95 6.09 -7.25 -6.30
N PHE A 96 7.17 -7.25 -5.53
CA PHE A 96 8.54 -7.17 -6.03
C PHE A 96 9.10 -8.54 -6.47
N GLY A 97 8.40 -9.65 -6.17
CA GLY A 97 8.81 -11.02 -6.53
C GLY A 97 9.99 -11.57 -5.74
N SER A 98 10.82 -10.71 -5.13
CA SER A 98 11.92 -11.14 -4.26
C SER A 98 12.37 -10.04 -3.30
N VAL A 99 13.00 -10.43 -2.18
CA VAL A 99 13.64 -9.49 -1.25
C VAL A 99 14.69 -8.63 -1.95
N ALA A 100 15.49 -9.21 -2.83
CA ALA A 100 16.52 -8.49 -3.56
C ALA A 100 15.91 -7.39 -4.46
N ALA A 101 14.83 -7.69 -5.17
CA ALA A 101 14.14 -6.72 -6.02
C ALA A 101 13.49 -5.60 -5.17
N PHE A 102 12.90 -5.93 -4.01
CA PHE A 102 12.41 -4.91 -3.08
C PHE A 102 13.55 -4.00 -2.59
N MET A 103 14.68 -4.57 -2.16
CA MET A 103 15.83 -3.78 -1.69
C MET A 103 16.43 -2.89 -2.77
N GLN A 104 16.29 -3.26 -4.03
CA GLN A 104 16.77 -2.49 -5.17
C GLN A 104 15.81 -1.39 -5.61
N HIS A 105 14.51 -1.65 -5.58
CA HIS A 105 13.50 -0.80 -6.22
C HIS A 105 12.48 -0.21 -5.26
N GLY A 106 12.29 -0.83 -4.09
CA GLY A 106 11.35 -0.40 -3.06
C GLY A 106 12.03 0.12 -1.81
N PHE A 107 11.23 0.56 -0.87
CA PHE A 107 11.64 0.92 0.49
C PHE A 107 10.44 0.89 1.42
N GLY A 108 10.72 0.94 2.73
CA GLY A 108 9.68 0.97 3.74
C GLY A 108 10.24 1.12 5.15
N PHE A 109 9.33 1.17 6.11
CA PHE A 109 9.64 1.32 7.53
C PHE A 109 8.73 0.42 8.36
N CYS A 110 9.27 -0.09 9.47
CA CYS A 110 8.51 -0.82 10.47
C CYS A 110 8.46 -0.04 11.79
N VAL A 111 7.37 -0.19 12.53
CA VAL A 111 7.37 0.05 13.97
C VAL A 111 7.62 -1.28 14.66
N LEU A 112 8.57 -1.27 15.57
CA LEU A 112 8.95 -2.40 16.38
C LEU A 112 8.64 -2.12 17.85
N GLU A 113 8.01 -3.08 18.51
CA GLU A 113 7.98 -3.18 19.98
C GLU A 113 8.95 -4.29 20.36
N ARG A 114 10.05 -3.95 21.06
CA ARG A 114 11.21 -4.86 21.21
C ARG A 114 11.70 -5.30 19.83
N ASP A 115 11.49 -6.58 19.46
CA ASP A 115 11.88 -7.13 18.17
C ASP A 115 10.67 -7.53 17.29
N GLU A 116 9.44 -7.33 17.78
CA GLU A 116 8.22 -7.67 17.03
C GLU A 116 7.80 -6.54 16.07
N ILE A 117 7.47 -6.89 14.82
CA ILE A 117 6.91 -5.95 13.86
C ILE A 117 5.43 -5.77 14.18
N VAL A 118 5.05 -4.58 14.65
CA VAL A 118 3.67 -4.28 15.06
C VAL A 118 2.94 -3.36 14.08
N ALA A 119 3.68 -2.69 13.22
CA ALA A 119 3.14 -1.94 12.08
C ALA A 119 4.22 -1.80 11.01
N LEU A 120 3.81 -1.70 9.76
CA LEU A 120 4.74 -1.44 8.67
C LEU A 120 4.10 -0.62 7.56
N ILE A 121 4.94 0.07 6.83
CA ILE A 121 4.63 0.81 5.61
C ILE A 121 5.69 0.50 4.58
N SER A 122 5.27 0.26 3.35
CA SER A 122 6.19 -0.03 2.25
C SER A 122 5.66 0.56 0.94
N THR A 123 6.54 0.70 -0.02
CA THR A 123 6.14 0.91 -1.41
C THR A 123 5.37 -0.31 -1.91
N TYR A 124 4.21 -0.07 -2.53
CA TYR A 124 3.46 -1.09 -3.27
C TYR A 124 3.89 -1.11 -4.74
N ALA A 125 3.97 0.06 -5.34
CA ALA A 125 4.50 0.24 -6.69
C ALA A 125 5.43 1.45 -6.71
N VAL A 126 6.40 1.45 -7.61
CA VAL A 126 7.39 2.52 -7.77
C VAL A 126 7.48 2.92 -9.23
N SER A 127 7.40 4.22 -9.47
CA SER A 127 7.65 4.87 -10.74
C SER A 127 8.87 5.80 -10.66
N ARG A 128 9.19 6.47 -11.76
CA ARG A 128 10.28 7.47 -11.77
C ARG A 128 9.99 8.70 -10.90
N THR A 129 8.72 9.01 -10.67
CA THR A 129 8.29 10.26 -10.05
C THR A 129 7.45 10.06 -8.79
N GLY A 130 7.03 8.84 -8.48
CA GLY A 130 6.15 8.58 -7.35
C GLY A 130 6.07 7.13 -6.95
N VAL A 131 5.42 6.90 -5.84
CA VAL A 131 5.24 5.59 -5.22
C VAL A 131 3.81 5.42 -4.73
N GLU A 132 3.28 4.21 -4.87
CA GLU A 132 2.06 3.77 -4.18
C GLU A 132 2.42 3.21 -2.81
N ILE A 133 1.57 3.50 -1.84
CA ILE A 133 1.79 3.17 -0.43
C ILE A 133 0.94 1.97 -0.01
N GLN A 134 1.57 1.04 0.69
CA GLN A 134 0.89 -0.01 1.44
C GLN A 134 1.23 0.13 2.92
N ILE A 135 0.21 0.12 3.79
CA ILE A 135 0.38 0.28 5.24
C ILE A 135 -0.51 -0.67 6.02
N SER A 136 0.06 -1.29 7.05
CA SER A 136 -0.64 -2.22 7.93
C SER A 136 -0.25 -2.00 9.39
N THR A 137 -1.20 -2.27 10.31
CA THR A 137 -0.97 -2.23 11.75
C THR A 137 -1.66 -3.43 12.40
N HIS A 138 -0.91 -4.15 13.23
CA HIS A 138 -1.43 -5.29 13.97
C HIS A 138 -2.68 -4.90 14.77
N PRO A 139 -3.75 -5.69 14.78
CA PRO A 139 -5.02 -5.35 15.42
C PRO A 139 -4.87 -4.84 16.86
N ASP A 140 -4.07 -5.51 17.69
CA ASP A 140 -3.85 -5.16 19.10
C ASP A 140 -3.07 -3.85 19.31
N TYR A 141 -2.46 -3.33 18.24
CA TYR A 141 -1.66 -2.11 18.25
C TYR A 141 -2.33 -0.93 17.53
N ARG A 142 -3.54 -1.14 17.01
CA ARG A 142 -4.31 -0.08 16.37
C ARG A 142 -4.68 1.03 17.35
N ARG A 143 -4.97 2.22 16.80
CA ARG A 143 -5.38 3.43 17.54
C ARG A 143 -4.34 3.97 18.54
N ARG A 144 -3.09 3.54 18.42
CA ARG A 144 -1.94 4.05 19.19
C ARG A 144 -1.10 5.09 18.42
N GLY A 145 -1.55 5.54 17.24
CA GLY A 145 -0.83 6.53 16.43
C GLY A 145 0.29 5.96 15.56
N LEU A 146 0.58 4.65 15.60
CA LEU A 146 1.72 4.05 14.91
C LEU A 146 1.66 4.23 13.40
N ALA A 147 0.50 4.02 12.77
CA ALA A 147 0.30 4.26 11.34
C ALA A 147 0.52 5.73 10.96
N THR A 148 0.13 6.67 11.82
CA THR A 148 0.35 8.11 11.60
C THR A 148 1.85 8.43 11.59
N VAL A 149 2.60 7.89 12.54
CA VAL A 149 4.07 8.04 12.60
C VAL A 149 4.74 7.43 11.37
N LEU A 150 4.34 6.21 10.97
CA LEU A 150 4.88 5.55 9.78
C LEU A 150 4.57 6.33 8.50
N GLY A 151 3.31 6.77 8.32
CA GLY A 151 2.91 7.57 7.17
C GLY A 151 3.71 8.87 7.07
N ALA A 152 3.86 9.61 8.19
CA ALA A 152 4.66 10.82 8.22
C ALA A 152 6.15 10.56 7.91
N THR A 153 6.73 9.49 8.47
CA THR A 153 8.12 9.08 8.18
C THR A 153 8.30 8.76 6.70
N PHE A 154 7.37 8.00 6.12
CA PHE A 154 7.42 7.59 4.72
C PHE A 154 7.29 8.78 3.77
N ILE A 155 6.34 9.69 4.04
CA ILE A 155 6.12 10.89 3.22
C ILE A 155 7.37 11.78 3.26
N LEU A 156 7.95 12.05 4.43
CA LEU A 156 9.19 12.82 4.55
C LEU A 156 10.31 12.20 3.73
N HIS A 157 10.46 10.89 3.78
CA HIS A 157 11.46 10.15 3.01
C HIS A 157 11.23 10.25 1.48
N CYS A 158 9.97 10.26 1.04
CA CYS A 158 9.62 10.49 -0.36
C CYS A 158 10.00 11.92 -0.80
N LEU A 159 9.63 12.92 0.01
CA LEU A 159 9.90 14.33 -0.29
C LEU A 159 11.41 14.60 -0.40
N GLU A 160 12.23 14.02 0.47
CA GLU A 160 13.70 14.12 0.41
C GLU A 160 14.29 13.55 -0.88
N ARG A 161 13.58 12.61 -1.54
CA ARG A 161 13.97 11.97 -2.80
C ARG A 161 13.29 12.57 -4.03
N GLY A 162 12.44 13.58 -3.85
CA GLY A 162 11.64 14.15 -4.94
C GLY A 162 10.58 13.21 -5.49
N LEU A 163 10.17 12.20 -4.70
CA LEU A 163 9.11 11.27 -5.05
C LEU A 163 7.76 11.77 -4.55
N ASP A 164 6.73 11.53 -5.33
CA ASP A 164 5.34 11.77 -4.98
C ASP A 164 4.78 10.55 -4.22
N PRO A 165 4.46 10.65 -2.92
CA PRO A 165 3.81 9.57 -2.19
C PRO A 165 2.31 9.57 -2.53
N HIS A 166 1.87 8.67 -3.38
CA HIS A 166 0.48 8.53 -3.75
C HIS A 166 -0.27 7.67 -2.71
N TRP A 167 -1.47 8.13 -2.33
CA TRP A 167 -2.32 7.44 -1.37
C TRP A 167 -3.63 7.02 -2.02
N ASP A 168 -3.82 5.73 -2.10
CA ASP A 168 -5.05 5.10 -2.53
C ASP A 168 -5.67 4.36 -1.33
N ALA A 169 -6.76 4.91 -0.79
CA ALA A 169 -7.35 4.40 0.43
C ALA A 169 -8.36 3.28 0.14
N ALA A 170 -8.21 2.16 0.87
CA ALA A 170 -9.10 1.01 0.76
C ALA A 170 -10.41 1.17 1.56
N ASN A 171 -10.50 2.15 2.45
CA ASN A 171 -11.65 2.36 3.33
C ASN A 171 -11.55 3.71 4.05
N GLU A 172 -12.62 4.11 4.74
CA GLU A 172 -12.66 5.37 5.48
C GLU A 172 -11.57 5.51 6.57
N ALA A 173 -11.15 4.42 7.21
CA ALA A 173 -10.10 4.51 8.22
C ALA A 173 -8.77 4.92 7.58
N SER A 174 -8.50 4.44 6.36
CA SER A 174 -7.37 4.85 5.54
C SER A 174 -7.51 6.31 5.06
N CYS A 175 -8.73 6.75 4.69
CA CYS A 175 -8.99 8.15 4.34
C CYS A 175 -8.68 9.07 5.53
N ARG A 176 -9.18 8.76 6.72
CA ARG A 176 -8.90 9.54 7.95
C ARG A 176 -7.42 9.58 8.32
N LEU A 177 -6.68 8.52 8.02
CA LEU A 177 -5.23 8.51 8.21
C LEU A 177 -4.55 9.45 7.20
N ALA A 178 -4.93 9.36 5.92
CA ALA A 178 -4.40 10.23 4.87
C ALA A 178 -4.65 11.72 5.19
N GLU A 179 -5.86 12.07 5.63
CA GLU A 179 -6.20 13.45 6.01
C GLU A 179 -5.32 13.98 7.15
N LYS A 180 -5.03 13.16 8.16
CA LYS A 180 -4.09 13.53 9.24
C LYS A 180 -2.67 13.81 8.73
N LEU A 181 -2.27 13.16 7.65
CA LEU A 181 -0.98 13.30 7.02
C LEU A 181 -0.90 14.49 6.05
N GLY A 182 -2.05 15.13 5.75
CA GLY A 182 -2.12 16.31 4.90
C GLY A 182 -2.69 16.07 3.50
N TYR A 183 -3.21 14.87 3.22
CA TYR A 183 -4.02 14.66 2.02
C TYR A 183 -5.42 15.23 2.23
N ALA A 184 -6.06 15.72 1.18
CA ALA A 184 -7.41 16.27 1.25
C ALA A 184 -8.17 16.08 -0.05
N GLY A 185 -9.50 16.10 0.03
CA GLY A 185 -10.35 16.12 -1.16
C GLY A 185 -10.40 14.79 -1.92
N TYR A 186 -10.49 13.67 -1.20
CA TYR A 186 -10.59 12.36 -1.84
C TYR A 186 -11.86 12.19 -2.66
N THR A 187 -11.78 11.35 -3.69
CA THR A 187 -12.88 10.98 -4.57
C THR A 187 -13.04 9.47 -4.56
N PRO A 188 -14.26 8.94 -4.33
CA PRO A 188 -14.52 7.52 -4.48
C PRO A 188 -14.44 7.10 -5.95
N TYR A 189 -13.99 5.87 -6.21
CA TYR A 189 -13.99 5.27 -7.51
C TYR A 189 -14.10 3.75 -7.42
N PRO A 190 -14.74 3.10 -8.40
CA PRO A 190 -14.89 1.65 -8.41
C PRO A 190 -13.61 0.96 -8.87
N VAL A 191 -13.28 -0.17 -8.25
CA VAL A 191 -12.30 -1.15 -8.73
C VAL A 191 -12.89 -2.54 -8.62
N TRP A 192 -12.38 -3.47 -9.42
CA TRP A 192 -12.82 -4.85 -9.42
C TRP A 192 -11.74 -5.72 -8.81
N LEU A 193 -12.09 -6.40 -7.74
CA LEU A 193 -11.24 -7.35 -7.05
C LEU A 193 -11.53 -8.75 -7.58
N LEU A 194 -10.48 -9.44 -8.03
CA LEU A 194 -10.55 -10.85 -8.35
C LEU A 194 -10.48 -11.66 -7.05
N VAL A 195 -11.49 -12.46 -6.76
CA VAL A 195 -11.58 -13.28 -5.56
C VAL A 195 -11.63 -14.78 -5.93
N ASP A 196 -10.98 -15.60 -5.11
CA ASP A 196 -11.12 -17.05 -5.20
C ASP A 196 -12.52 -17.50 -4.79
N GLU A 197 -13.03 -18.58 -5.38
CA GLU A 197 -14.14 -19.33 -4.80
C GLU A 197 -13.66 -19.95 -3.48
N GLU A 198 -14.39 -19.71 -2.39
CA GLU A 198 -14.19 -20.42 -1.12
C GLU A 198 -14.56 -21.91 -1.25
#